data_6414a0e658e2f0c302e0f55c362b8017
#
_entry.id   6414a0e658e2f0c302e0f55c362b8017
#
_cell.length_a   1.000
_cell.length_b   1.000
_cell.length_c   1.000
_cell.angle_alpha   90.00
_cell.angle_beta   90.00
_cell.angle_gamma   90.00
#
_symmetry.space_group_name_H-M   'P 1'
#
loop_
_entity.id
_entity.type
_entity.pdbx_description
1 polymer ?
#
loop_
_entity_poly.entity_id
_entity_poly.type
_entity_poly.pdbx_seq_one_letter_code
_entity_poly.pdbx_strand_id
1 'polypeptide(L)'
;MFQKIDLYTKNIDNVWFGVACDEEQVYATSFAKNEEAVLKSLEDCMPLNREWQVTSTPSGFAERALASVKSVYDGKGEIGNIALATDQLSPFYRHVLEVTRLIPVGYVTSYGALSEAAGGSPRAVGGVMAANPFAPIVPCHRVVKSDFTLGGYGGGLGLKTEMLTREKRCNNLPKEIPTGQKQLHVFPVERVLDKLQK
;
A
#
# COMPACT_ATOMS: atom_id res chain seq x y z
N MET A 1 -2.72 -18.84 -22.95
CA MET A 1 -3.91 -18.96 -22.08
C MET A 1 -3.58 -18.09 -20.85
N PHE A 2 -4.38 -17.09 -20.55
CA PHE A 2 -4.10 -16.29 -19.35
C PHE A 2 -4.37 -17.13 -18.11
N GLN A 3 -3.44 -17.12 -17.18
CA GLN A 3 -3.54 -17.83 -15.92
C GLN A 3 -4.68 -17.20 -15.08
N LYS A 4 -5.47 -18.03 -14.40
CA LYS A 4 -6.59 -17.59 -13.56
C LYS A 4 -6.03 -16.88 -12.32
N ILE A 5 -6.73 -15.84 -11.85
CA ILE A 5 -6.33 -15.13 -10.63
C ILE A 5 -6.95 -15.85 -9.43
N ASP A 6 -6.13 -16.22 -8.47
CA ASP A 6 -6.55 -16.81 -7.21
C ASP A 6 -6.69 -15.74 -6.11
N LEU A 7 -7.86 -15.69 -5.48
CA LEU A 7 -8.12 -14.88 -4.30
C LEU A 7 -7.92 -15.78 -3.08
N TYR A 8 -6.93 -15.46 -2.28
CA TYR A 8 -6.61 -16.19 -1.06
C TYR A 8 -6.67 -15.28 0.16
N THR A 9 -7.32 -15.74 1.22
CA THR A 9 -7.44 -15.05 2.50
C THR A 9 -6.91 -15.90 3.64
N LYS A 10 -6.42 -15.26 4.69
CA LYS A 10 -5.95 -15.92 5.91
C LYS A 10 -6.16 -15.04 7.13
N ASN A 11 -6.70 -15.62 8.19
CA ASN A 11 -6.73 -14.98 9.50
C ASN A 11 -5.39 -15.15 10.22
N ILE A 12 -4.79 -14.04 10.66
CA ILE A 12 -3.56 -14.03 11.46
C ILE A 12 -3.76 -12.98 12.56
N ASP A 13 -3.69 -13.39 13.82
CA ASP A 13 -3.81 -12.50 14.98
C ASP A 13 -5.11 -11.67 14.98
N ASN A 14 -6.25 -12.31 14.64
CA ASN A 14 -7.58 -11.69 14.53
C ASN A 14 -7.69 -10.59 13.45
N VAL A 15 -6.80 -10.58 12.48
CA VAL A 15 -6.87 -9.75 11.27
C VAL A 15 -6.90 -10.68 10.06
N TRP A 16 -7.81 -10.42 9.15
CA TRP A 16 -7.86 -11.09 7.86
C TRP A 16 -6.98 -10.36 6.86
N PHE A 17 -6.09 -11.10 6.24
CA PHE A 17 -5.22 -10.65 5.15
C PHE A 17 -5.62 -11.36 3.87
N GLY A 18 -5.55 -10.67 2.75
CA GLY A 18 -5.89 -11.24 1.46
C GLY A 18 -4.98 -10.77 0.33
N VAL A 19 -4.80 -11.66 -0.63
CA VAL A 19 -4.09 -11.40 -1.88
C VAL A 19 -4.90 -11.96 -3.05
N ALA A 20 -4.90 -11.24 -4.16
CA ALA A 20 -5.35 -11.71 -5.46
C ALA A 20 -4.12 -11.80 -6.37
N CYS A 21 -3.73 -12.99 -6.79
CA CYS A 21 -2.51 -13.20 -7.57
C CYS A 21 -2.66 -14.39 -8.53
N ASP A 22 -1.83 -14.42 -9.55
CA ASP A 22 -1.44 -15.65 -10.25
C ASP A 22 -0.08 -16.15 -9.74
N GLU A 23 0.64 -16.97 -10.48
CA GLU A 23 1.96 -17.47 -10.03
C GLU A 23 3.11 -16.46 -10.21
N GLU A 24 2.86 -15.35 -10.91
CA GLU A 24 3.89 -14.40 -11.29
C GLU A 24 3.72 -13.02 -10.64
N GLN A 25 2.47 -12.57 -10.44
CA GLN A 25 2.21 -11.21 -9.98
C GLN A 25 0.95 -11.08 -9.13
N VAL A 26 0.94 -10.03 -8.31
CA VAL A 26 -0.19 -9.64 -7.46
C VAL A 26 -1.04 -8.61 -8.17
N TYR A 27 -2.36 -8.82 -8.21
CA TYR A 27 -3.38 -7.91 -8.77
C TYR A 27 -4.00 -7.01 -7.71
N ALA A 28 -4.18 -7.54 -6.50
CA ALA A 28 -4.67 -6.77 -5.37
C ALA A 28 -4.21 -7.36 -4.03
N THR A 29 -4.16 -6.52 -3.01
CA THR A 29 -3.95 -6.91 -1.62
C THR A 29 -4.92 -6.16 -0.72
N SER A 30 -5.35 -6.82 0.37
CA SER A 30 -6.28 -6.22 1.32
C SER A 30 -6.06 -6.78 2.72
N PHE A 31 -6.56 -6.07 3.73
CA PHE A 31 -6.65 -6.57 5.10
C PHE A 31 -7.79 -5.87 5.84
N ALA A 32 -8.49 -6.61 6.69
CA ALA A 32 -9.62 -6.11 7.46
C ALA A 32 -9.87 -6.97 8.72
N LYS A 33 -10.85 -6.57 9.54
CA LYS A 33 -11.27 -7.33 10.72
C LYS A 33 -12.12 -8.55 10.38
N ASN A 34 -12.69 -8.64 9.20
CA ASN A 34 -13.49 -9.77 8.75
C ASN A 34 -13.12 -10.17 7.32
N GLU A 35 -13.35 -11.42 6.98
CA GLU A 35 -13.00 -12.02 5.70
C GLU A 35 -13.81 -11.44 4.54
N GLU A 36 -15.10 -11.22 4.74
CA GLU A 36 -16.01 -10.71 3.71
C GLU A 36 -15.55 -9.34 3.18
N ALA A 37 -15.12 -8.44 4.08
CA ALA A 37 -14.58 -7.14 3.68
C ALA A 37 -13.27 -7.27 2.89
N VAL A 38 -12.42 -8.25 3.22
CA VAL A 38 -11.18 -8.53 2.47
C VAL A 38 -11.52 -9.06 1.09
N LEU A 39 -12.37 -10.08 0.98
CA LEU A 39 -12.78 -10.67 -0.31
C LEU A 39 -13.41 -9.61 -1.20
N LYS A 40 -14.39 -8.86 -0.68
CA LYS A 40 -15.01 -7.78 -1.44
C LYS A 40 -13.99 -6.75 -1.95
N SER A 41 -13.05 -6.33 -1.10
CA SER A 41 -11.99 -5.40 -1.51
C SER A 41 -11.10 -5.97 -2.62
N LEU A 42 -10.81 -7.27 -2.60
CA LEU A 42 -10.06 -7.93 -3.67
C LEU A 42 -10.88 -8.02 -4.95
N GLU A 43 -12.14 -8.45 -4.88
CA GLU A 43 -13.07 -8.58 -6.01
C GLU A 43 -13.26 -7.25 -6.75
N ASP A 44 -13.45 -6.15 -6.00
CA ASP A 44 -13.61 -4.80 -6.55
C ASP A 44 -12.39 -4.31 -7.37
N CYS A 45 -11.23 -4.96 -7.18
CA CYS A 45 -9.99 -4.66 -7.91
C CYS A 45 -9.73 -5.59 -9.09
N MET A 46 -10.57 -6.61 -9.33
CA MET A 46 -10.30 -7.59 -10.38
C MET A 46 -10.50 -7.03 -11.78
N PRO A 47 -9.59 -7.32 -12.72
CA PRO A 47 -9.75 -6.93 -14.11
C PRO A 47 -10.96 -7.60 -14.73
N LEU A 48 -11.78 -6.83 -15.49
CA LEU A 48 -13.00 -7.33 -16.15
C LEU A 48 -12.72 -8.44 -17.19
N ASN A 49 -11.52 -8.51 -17.73
CA ASN A 49 -11.11 -9.44 -18.78
C ASN A 49 -10.32 -10.65 -18.27
N ARG A 50 -10.29 -10.89 -16.97
CA ARG A 50 -9.58 -12.01 -16.33
C ARG A 50 -10.55 -12.83 -15.49
N GLU A 51 -10.44 -14.16 -15.61
CA GLU A 51 -11.14 -15.06 -14.70
C GLU A 51 -10.43 -15.11 -13.34
N TRP A 52 -11.20 -15.20 -12.28
CA TRP A 52 -10.70 -15.36 -10.93
C TRP A 52 -11.55 -16.37 -10.13
N GLN A 53 -10.99 -16.83 -9.02
CA GLN A 53 -11.67 -17.73 -8.09
C GLN A 53 -11.15 -17.52 -6.67
N VAL A 54 -11.98 -17.87 -5.68
CA VAL A 54 -11.53 -17.96 -4.28
C VAL A 54 -10.94 -19.35 -4.07
N THR A 55 -9.77 -19.42 -3.42
CA THR A 55 -9.10 -20.67 -3.11
C THR A 55 -8.76 -20.77 -1.63
N SER A 56 -8.84 -21.99 -1.08
CA SER A 56 -8.37 -22.31 0.26
C SER A 56 -6.92 -22.86 0.28
N THR A 57 -6.38 -23.18 -0.90
CA THR A 57 -5.02 -23.74 -1.07
C THR A 57 -4.15 -22.72 -1.80
N PRO A 58 -3.35 -21.91 -1.08
CA PRO A 58 -2.50 -20.91 -1.72
C PRO A 58 -1.33 -21.54 -2.47
N SER A 59 -0.91 -20.90 -3.55
CA SER A 59 0.40 -21.17 -4.15
C SER A 59 1.52 -20.66 -3.24
N GLY A 60 2.74 -21.14 -3.44
CA GLY A 60 3.90 -20.61 -2.72
C GLY A 60 4.14 -19.11 -3.00
N PHE A 61 3.70 -18.59 -4.16
CA PHE A 61 3.73 -17.16 -4.46
C PHE A 61 2.69 -16.38 -3.64
N ALA A 62 1.46 -16.88 -3.54
CA ALA A 62 0.40 -16.29 -2.72
C ALA A 62 0.80 -16.19 -1.24
N GLU A 63 1.44 -17.24 -0.70
CA GLU A 63 1.94 -17.24 0.68
C GLU A 63 3.02 -16.16 0.91
N ARG A 64 3.99 -16.03 0.00
CA ARG A 64 5.02 -14.98 0.09
C ARG A 64 4.41 -13.58 -0.04
N ALA A 65 3.45 -13.39 -0.95
CA ALA A 65 2.75 -12.12 -1.11
C ALA A 65 1.98 -11.75 0.17
N LEU A 66 1.24 -12.70 0.75
CA LEU A 66 0.51 -12.48 2.00
C LEU A 66 1.45 -12.19 3.19
N ALA A 67 2.59 -12.89 3.27
CA ALA A 67 3.62 -12.60 4.27
C ALA A 67 4.17 -11.17 4.15
N SER A 68 4.34 -10.67 2.91
CA SER A 68 4.76 -9.29 2.65
C SER A 68 3.69 -8.28 3.10
N VAL A 69 2.40 -8.56 2.84
CA VAL A 69 1.28 -7.74 3.34
C VAL A 69 1.30 -7.66 4.87
N LYS A 70 1.42 -8.81 5.54
CA LYS A 70 1.51 -8.90 7.01
C LYS A 70 2.73 -8.14 7.55
N SER A 71 3.90 -8.29 6.92
CA SER A 71 5.13 -7.61 7.32
C SER A 71 4.99 -6.08 7.30
N VAL A 72 4.39 -5.53 6.23
CA VAL A 72 4.12 -4.09 6.15
C VAL A 72 3.09 -3.66 7.20
N TYR A 73 2.01 -4.43 7.39
CA TYR A 73 1.00 -4.18 8.41
C TYR A 73 1.61 -4.14 9.83
N ASP A 74 2.56 -5.01 10.11
CA ASP A 74 3.29 -5.07 11.40
C ASP A 74 4.35 -3.96 11.56
N GLY A 75 4.52 -3.11 10.54
CA GLY A 75 5.52 -2.04 10.55
C GLY A 75 6.95 -2.53 10.31
N LYS A 76 7.17 -3.79 9.91
CA LYS A 76 8.51 -4.32 9.61
C LYS A 76 8.99 -3.86 8.23
N GLY A 77 8.08 -3.81 7.25
CA GLY A 77 8.36 -3.30 5.91
C GLY A 77 9.21 -4.23 5.05
N GLU A 78 9.38 -5.47 5.45
CA GLU A 78 10.05 -6.48 4.65
C GLU A 78 9.11 -6.93 3.52
N ILE A 79 9.36 -6.41 2.33
CA ILE A 79 8.66 -6.80 1.11
C ILE A 79 9.62 -7.66 0.30
N GLY A 80 9.29 -8.93 0.13
CA GLY A 80 10.03 -9.83 -0.75
C GLY A 80 9.99 -9.35 -2.21
N ASN A 81 10.63 -10.10 -3.10
CA ASN A 81 10.54 -9.84 -4.54
C ASN A 81 9.13 -10.19 -5.04
N ILE A 82 8.19 -9.24 -4.90
CA ILE A 82 6.80 -9.38 -5.28
C ILE A 82 6.52 -8.46 -6.46
N ALA A 83 6.25 -9.06 -7.62
CA ALA A 83 5.80 -8.34 -8.79
C ALA A 83 4.32 -7.92 -8.63
N LEU A 84 4.01 -6.69 -9.02
CA LEU A 84 2.65 -6.13 -8.99
C LEU A 84 2.14 -5.99 -10.43
N ALA A 85 0.89 -6.35 -10.67
CA ALA A 85 0.21 -6.25 -11.96
C ALA A 85 -0.11 -4.79 -12.31
N THR A 86 0.92 -3.99 -12.57
CA THR A 86 0.78 -2.55 -12.84
C THR A 86 0.54 -2.22 -14.30
N ASP A 87 0.71 -3.19 -15.22
CA ASP A 87 0.62 -2.94 -16.68
C ASP A 87 -0.79 -2.55 -17.14
N GLN A 88 -1.81 -2.91 -16.40
CA GLN A 88 -3.20 -2.52 -16.63
C GLN A 88 -3.52 -1.09 -16.17
N LEU A 89 -2.61 -0.46 -15.42
CA LEU A 89 -2.79 0.90 -14.90
C LEU A 89 -2.30 1.94 -15.91
N SER A 90 -2.91 3.13 -15.89
CA SER A 90 -2.41 4.24 -16.71
C SER A 90 -0.96 4.60 -16.34
N PRO A 91 -0.17 5.15 -17.26
CA PRO A 91 1.23 5.50 -17.00
C PRO A 91 1.40 6.42 -15.77
N PHE A 92 0.52 7.40 -15.61
CA PHE A 92 0.54 8.30 -14.45
C PHE A 92 0.28 7.54 -13.15
N TYR A 93 -0.74 6.68 -13.14
CA TYR A 93 -1.11 5.89 -11.97
C TYR A 93 0.05 4.99 -11.53
N ARG A 94 0.62 4.24 -12.49
CA ARG A 94 1.78 3.37 -12.27
C ARG A 94 2.93 4.14 -11.65
N HIS A 95 3.30 5.26 -12.25
CA HIS A 95 4.43 6.07 -11.80
C HIS A 95 4.23 6.61 -10.37
N VAL A 96 3.02 7.08 -10.02
CA VAL A 96 2.72 7.51 -8.65
C VAL A 96 2.86 6.36 -7.66
N LEU A 97 2.40 5.14 -7.98
CA LEU A 97 2.57 3.97 -7.13
C LEU A 97 4.05 3.57 -6.97
N GLU A 98 4.83 3.61 -8.05
CA GLU A 98 6.28 3.33 -8.03
C GLU A 98 7.02 4.30 -7.10
N VAL A 99 6.76 5.60 -7.22
CA VAL A 99 7.36 6.60 -6.33
C VAL A 99 6.89 6.42 -4.88
N THR A 100 5.61 6.06 -4.66
CA THR A 100 5.08 5.79 -3.32
C THR A 100 5.79 4.60 -2.65
N ARG A 101 6.16 3.56 -3.40
CA ARG A 101 6.91 2.40 -2.87
C ARG A 101 8.29 2.76 -2.33
N LEU A 102 8.86 3.87 -2.75
CA LEU A 102 10.17 4.33 -2.27
C LEU A 102 10.12 4.92 -0.86
N ILE A 103 8.92 5.24 -0.32
CA ILE A 103 8.81 5.78 1.04
C ILE A 103 9.20 4.69 2.05
N PRO A 104 10.29 4.85 2.80
CA PRO A 104 10.77 3.82 3.70
C PRO A 104 9.91 3.73 4.98
N VAL A 105 10.02 2.61 5.68
CA VAL A 105 9.42 2.42 7.01
C VAL A 105 9.89 3.50 7.97
N GLY A 106 8.97 4.04 8.77
CA GLY A 106 9.26 5.12 9.71
C GLY A 106 9.29 6.51 9.11
N TYR A 107 8.93 6.63 7.82
CA TYR A 107 8.83 7.91 7.12
C TYR A 107 7.47 8.09 6.46
N VAL A 108 7.09 9.35 6.31
CA VAL A 108 5.89 9.80 5.59
C VAL A 108 6.26 10.86 4.56
N THR A 109 5.42 11.03 3.57
CA THR A 109 5.50 12.17 2.63
C THR A 109 4.17 12.87 2.55
N SER A 110 4.14 14.12 2.06
CA SER A 110 2.87 14.79 1.80
C SER A 110 2.37 14.51 0.39
N TYR A 111 1.04 14.66 0.17
CA TYR A 111 0.46 14.62 -1.17
C TYR A 111 1.13 15.63 -2.11
N GLY A 112 1.55 16.80 -1.57
CA GLY A 112 2.28 17.82 -2.32
C GLY A 112 3.64 17.33 -2.76
N ALA A 113 4.49 16.89 -1.82
CA ALA A 113 5.82 16.39 -2.11
C ALA A 113 5.79 15.17 -3.04
N LEU A 114 4.81 14.27 -2.87
CA LEU A 114 4.64 13.14 -3.79
C LEU A 114 4.24 13.61 -5.19
N SER A 115 3.40 14.63 -5.33
CA SER A 115 3.03 15.17 -6.64
C SER A 115 4.19 15.92 -7.32
N GLU A 116 5.07 16.56 -6.58
CA GLU A 116 6.31 17.17 -7.11
C GLU A 116 7.26 16.09 -7.63
N ALA A 117 7.42 14.99 -6.90
CA ALA A 117 8.29 13.89 -7.30
C ALA A 117 7.73 13.07 -8.48
N ALA A 118 6.45 12.68 -8.43
CA ALA A 118 5.81 11.81 -9.42
C ALA A 118 5.12 12.57 -10.56
N GLY A 119 4.95 13.88 -10.42
CA GLY A 119 4.16 14.69 -11.35
C GLY A 119 2.67 14.75 -11.00
N GLY A 120 1.94 15.59 -11.72
CA GLY A 120 0.52 15.82 -11.52
C GLY A 120 0.22 16.84 -10.42
N SER A 121 -0.92 16.70 -9.75
CA SER A 121 -1.34 17.57 -8.66
C SER A 121 -1.58 16.77 -7.38
N PRO A 122 -1.57 17.41 -6.19
CA PRO A 122 -1.89 16.71 -4.93
C PRO A 122 -3.25 16.02 -4.94
N ARG A 123 -4.25 16.60 -5.64
CA ARG A 123 -5.59 16.00 -5.82
C ARG A 123 -5.53 14.73 -6.68
N ALA A 124 -4.80 14.77 -7.81
CA ALA A 124 -4.63 13.62 -8.69
C ALA A 124 -3.91 12.47 -7.96
N VAL A 125 -2.83 12.77 -7.23
CA VAL A 125 -2.13 11.81 -6.37
C VAL A 125 -3.07 11.26 -5.28
N GLY A 126 -3.90 12.11 -4.68
CA GLY A 126 -4.93 11.68 -3.72
C GLY A 126 -5.91 10.66 -4.31
N GLY A 127 -6.32 10.83 -5.56
CA GLY A 127 -7.14 9.87 -6.30
C GLY A 127 -6.43 8.53 -6.47
N VAL A 128 -5.14 8.53 -6.85
CA VAL A 128 -4.33 7.32 -6.97
C VAL A 128 -4.20 6.59 -5.62
N MET A 129 -3.94 7.33 -4.53
CA MET A 129 -3.85 6.74 -3.19
C MET A 129 -5.16 6.11 -2.72
N ALA A 130 -6.30 6.75 -3.03
CA ALA A 130 -7.63 6.24 -2.67
C ALA A 130 -8.00 4.95 -3.43
N ALA A 131 -7.52 4.80 -4.66
CA ALA A 131 -7.79 3.65 -5.52
C ALA A 131 -6.63 2.62 -5.57
N ASN A 132 -5.64 2.73 -4.67
CA ASN A 132 -4.48 1.83 -4.62
C ASN A 132 -4.88 0.37 -4.36
N PRO A 133 -4.75 -0.55 -5.34
CA PRO A 133 -5.13 -1.94 -5.17
C PRO A 133 -4.10 -2.77 -4.40
N PHE A 134 -2.91 -2.23 -4.17
CA PHE A 134 -1.78 -2.95 -3.56
C PHE A 134 -1.49 -2.51 -2.11
N ALA A 135 -2.49 -1.97 -1.41
CA ALA A 135 -2.32 -1.60 0.00
C ALA A 135 -2.17 -2.86 0.88
N PRO A 136 -1.19 -2.93 1.79
CA PRO A 136 -0.22 -1.92 2.18
C PRO A 136 1.15 -2.04 1.50
N ILE A 137 1.35 -2.99 0.56
CA ILE A 137 2.63 -3.18 -0.16
C ILE A 137 3.07 -1.87 -0.82
N VAL A 138 2.13 -1.17 -1.50
CA VAL A 138 2.32 0.23 -1.86
C VAL A 138 1.80 1.07 -0.70
N PRO A 139 2.68 1.74 0.06
CA PRO A 139 2.36 2.25 1.39
C PRO A 139 1.61 3.58 1.36
N CYS A 140 0.37 3.60 0.82
CA CYS A 140 -0.47 4.79 0.79
C CYS A 140 -0.79 5.36 2.19
N HIS A 141 -0.68 4.54 3.26
CA HIS A 141 -0.77 5.01 4.63
C HIS A 141 0.36 5.99 5.03
N ARG A 142 1.51 5.96 4.34
CA ARG A 142 2.64 6.90 4.55
C ARG A 142 2.46 8.22 3.81
N VAL A 143 1.35 8.41 3.06
CA VAL A 143 1.04 9.69 2.39
C VAL A 143 0.05 10.48 3.23
N VAL A 144 0.42 11.70 3.64
CA VAL A 144 -0.30 12.54 4.60
C VAL A 144 -0.50 13.96 4.03
N LYS A 145 -1.22 14.83 4.75
CA LYS A 145 -1.33 16.24 4.35
C LYS A 145 -0.04 17.02 4.61
N SER A 146 0.12 18.16 3.97
CA SER A 146 1.30 19.01 4.10
C SER A 146 1.52 19.58 5.51
N ASP A 147 0.45 19.67 6.29
CA ASP A 147 0.48 20.05 7.71
C ASP A 147 0.75 18.86 8.65
N PHE A 148 1.07 17.69 8.12
CA PHE A 148 1.26 16.42 8.82
C PHE A 148 0.02 15.87 9.54
N THR A 149 -1.19 16.32 9.20
CA THR A 149 -2.43 15.62 9.56
C THR A 149 -2.64 14.42 8.62
N LEU A 150 -3.38 13.39 9.06
CA LEU A 150 -3.43 12.07 8.41
C LEU A 150 -3.88 12.09 6.95
N GLY A 151 -4.85 12.95 6.57
CA GLY A 151 -5.52 12.82 5.29
C GLY A 151 -6.40 11.56 5.23
N GLY A 152 -6.99 11.26 4.07
CA GLY A 152 -7.84 10.08 3.88
C GLY A 152 -7.08 8.75 3.94
N TYR A 153 -7.83 7.67 4.24
CA TYR A 153 -7.34 6.29 4.13
C TYR A 153 -8.54 5.34 3.94
N GLY A 154 -8.45 4.39 3.00
CA GLY A 154 -9.56 3.46 2.70
C GLY A 154 -9.98 2.59 3.88
N GLY A 155 -9.03 2.16 4.70
CA GLY A 155 -9.28 1.40 5.93
C GLY A 155 -9.68 2.24 7.15
N GLY A 156 -9.86 3.56 6.98
CA GLY A 156 -10.18 4.48 8.07
C GLY A 156 -8.95 5.05 8.79
N LEU A 157 -9.14 6.21 9.44
CA LEU A 157 -8.04 6.94 10.08
C LEU A 157 -7.44 6.21 11.28
N GLY A 158 -8.24 5.45 12.03
CA GLY A 158 -7.76 4.64 13.16
C GLY A 158 -6.71 3.62 12.71
N LEU A 159 -6.99 2.89 11.63
CA LEU A 159 -6.07 1.91 11.07
C LEU A 159 -4.80 2.57 10.51
N LYS A 160 -4.94 3.72 9.84
CA LYS A 160 -3.76 4.48 9.37
C LYS A 160 -2.87 4.90 10.53
N THR A 161 -3.45 5.40 11.62
CA THR A 161 -2.71 5.78 12.84
C THR A 161 -2.00 4.59 13.44
N GLU A 162 -2.69 3.45 13.55
CA GLU A 162 -2.12 2.21 14.10
C GLU A 162 -0.91 1.75 13.29
N MET A 163 -1.01 1.72 11.96
CA MET A 163 0.10 1.36 11.08
C MET A 163 1.29 2.30 11.23
N LEU A 164 1.05 3.63 11.22
CA LEU A 164 2.11 4.61 11.41
C LEU A 164 2.77 4.50 12.78
N THR A 165 2.00 4.16 13.82
CA THR A 165 2.54 3.95 15.17
C THR A 165 3.46 2.73 15.23
N ARG A 166 3.11 1.63 14.55
CA ARG A 166 3.97 0.43 14.43
C ARG A 166 5.28 0.72 13.67
N GLU A 167 5.26 1.73 12.80
CA GLU A 167 6.43 2.13 12.02
C GLU A 167 7.36 3.12 12.75
N LYS A 168 7.04 3.55 13.97
CA LYS A 168 7.89 4.46 14.74
C LYS A 168 9.30 3.87 14.92
N ARG A 169 10.32 4.66 14.56
CA ARG A 169 11.75 4.25 14.61
C ARG A 169 12.64 5.27 15.30
N CYS A 170 12.06 6.29 15.96
CA CYS A 170 12.79 7.40 16.57
C CYS A 170 13.72 8.11 15.57
N ASN A 171 13.29 8.20 14.31
CA ASN A 171 13.98 8.96 13.28
C ASN A 171 13.79 10.45 13.54
N ASN A 172 14.86 11.24 13.39
CA ASN A 172 14.81 12.68 13.70
C ASN A 172 14.96 13.57 12.48
N LEU A 173 15.50 13.07 11.37
CA LEU A 173 15.85 13.89 10.21
C LEU A 173 15.03 13.52 8.97
N PRO A 174 14.54 14.51 8.21
CA PRO A 174 14.01 14.31 6.87
C PRO A 174 15.06 13.70 5.94
N LYS A 175 14.60 13.06 4.87
CA LYS A 175 15.44 12.50 3.80
C LYS A 175 14.90 12.90 2.44
N GLU A 176 15.80 12.88 1.46
CA GLU A 176 15.50 13.04 0.04
C GLU A 176 15.82 11.73 -0.67
N ILE A 177 14.86 11.23 -1.44
CA ILE A 177 14.98 9.95 -2.16
C ILE A 177 14.97 10.25 -3.65
N PRO A 178 16.01 9.89 -4.40
CA PRO A 178 16.05 10.10 -5.85
C PRO A 178 14.91 9.34 -6.55
N THR A 179 14.21 10.03 -7.46
CA THR A 179 13.14 9.49 -8.30
C THR A 179 13.40 9.81 -9.77
N GLY A 180 14.54 9.37 -10.31
CA GLY A 180 15.04 9.78 -11.62
C GLY A 180 15.63 11.20 -11.58
N GLN A 181 15.00 12.15 -12.30
CA GLN A 181 15.46 13.56 -12.35
C GLN A 181 14.95 14.41 -11.17
N LYS A 182 14.10 13.88 -10.31
CA LYS A 182 13.49 14.57 -9.18
C LYS A 182 13.84 13.89 -7.86
N GLN A 183 13.38 14.48 -6.76
CA GLN A 183 13.57 13.95 -5.42
C GLN A 183 12.22 13.88 -4.68
N LEU A 184 12.03 12.81 -3.92
CA LEU A 184 10.91 12.65 -3.02
C LEU A 184 11.35 13.05 -1.61
N HIS A 185 10.75 14.10 -1.06
CA HIS A 185 10.98 14.51 0.32
C HIS A 185 10.16 13.65 1.27
N VAL A 186 10.83 13.00 2.22
CA VAL A 186 10.21 12.18 3.26
C VAL A 186 10.60 12.69 4.64
N PHE A 187 9.67 12.57 5.58
CA PHE A 187 9.77 13.10 6.93
C PHE A 187 9.57 11.97 7.95
N PRO A 188 10.21 12.01 9.11
CA PRO A 188 9.96 11.05 10.17
C PRO A 188 8.48 10.96 10.51
N VAL A 189 7.99 9.73 10.74
CA VAL A 189 6.58 9.46 11.12
C VAL A 189 6.19 10.15 12.42
N GLU A 190 7.16 10.43 13.28
CA GLU A 190 7.02 11.16 14.54
C GLU A 190 6.32 12.51 14.35
N ARG A 191 6.56 13.20 13.23
CA ARG A 191 5.88 14.49 12.92
C ARG A 191 4.36 14.36 12.85
N VAL A 192 3.87 13.21 12.40
CA VAL A 192 2.42 12.92 12.36
C VAL A 192 1.95 12.52 13.74
N LEU A 193 2.66 11.62 14.42
CA LEU A 193 2.27 11.09 15.73
C LEU A 193 2.21 12.19 16.80
N ASP A 194 3.16 13.12 16.79
CA ASP A 194 3.17 14.28 17.71
C ASP A 194 1.97 15.22 17.51
N LYS A 195 1.44 15.29 16.27
CA LYS A 195 0.23 16.07 15.99
C LYS A 195 -1.05 15.39 16.46
N LEU A 196 -1.09 14.08 16.53
CA LEU A 196 -2.23 13.32 17.01
C LEU A 196 -2.37 13.35 18.54
N GLN A 197 -1.31 13.74 19.25
CA GLN A 197 -1.30 13.85 20.71
C GLN A 197 -1.68 15.25 21.24
N LYS A 198 -1.82 16.22 20.34
CA LYS A 198 -2.27 17.61 20.64
C LYS A 198 -3.73 17.80 20.39
#